data_ac604fce1a6daa54de7b594658427867
#
_entry.id   ac604fce1a6daa54de7b594658427867
#
_cell.length_a   1.000
_cell.length_b   1.000
_cell.length_c   1.000
_cell.angle_alpha   90.00
_cell.angle_beta   90.00
_cell.angle_gamma   90.00
#
_symmetry.space_group_name_H-M   'P 1'
#
loop_
_entity.id
_entity.type
_entity.pdbx_description
1 polymer ?
#
loop_
_entity_poly.entity_id
_entity_poly.type
_entity_poly.pdbx_seq_one_letter_code
_entity_poly.pdbx_strand_id
1 'polypeptide(L)'
;MKVKYLKLKNWLLVTVMGAFGLSACHCHKEAVATEPEEAPQVKPREDIRLMYGVPTMNYMIRGQVKDSDGRPVKDIRVNMLERNMEVKDGELQGDPERVRLWLEQSAVKTDKNGNFLINNSGLPQEEVKLMVRDVDGPENGEFKNQVLEMEVRQADIDRTNAGGWNQGTFNKEVEIKLEGK
;
A
#
# COMPACT_ATOMS: atom_id res chain seq x y z
N MET A 1 41.09 -18.25 32.44
CA MET A 1 41.82 -16.98 32.21
C MET A 1 41.08 -15.88 31.43
N LYS A 2 39.85 -16.11 30.92
CA LYS A 2 39.09 -15.08 30.12
C LYS A 2 38.36 -14.01 30.97
N VAL A 3 38.06 -14.26 32.22
CA VAL A 3 37.24 -13.34 33.07
C VAL A 3 38.05 -12.16 33.62
N LYS A 4 39.35 -12.30 33.78
CA LYS A 4 40.21 -11.21 34.31
C LYS A 4 40.46 -10.09 33.30
N TYR A 5 40.43 -10.38 32.02
CA TYR A 5 40.63 -9.38 30.93
C TYR A 5 39.43 -8.46 30.76
N LEU A 6 38.21 -8.96 30.98
CA LEU A 6 36.99 -8.10 30.85
C LEU A 6 36.91 -7.04 31.96
N LYS A 7 37.28 -7.39 33.20
CA LYS A 7 37.27 -6.43 34.31
C LYS A 7 38.31 -5.32 34.12
N LEU A 8 39.45 -5.64 33.50
CA LEU A 8 40.52 -4.65 33.26
C LEU A 8 40.11 -3.64 32.16
N LYS A 9 39.42 -4.11 31.09
CA LYS A 9 38.93 -3.23 30.02
C LYS A 9 37.86 -2.25 30.50
N ASN A 10 36.93 -2.69 31.35
CA ASN A 10 35.89 -1.80 31.88
C ASN A 10 36.46 -0.78 32.89
N TRP A 11 37.47 -1.15 33.66
CA TRP A 11 38.11 -0.20 34.58
C TRP A 11 38.88 0.91 33.84
N LEU A 12 39.56 0.55 32.73
CA LEU A 12 40.33 1.48 31.90
C LEU A 12 39.40 2.46 31.16
N LEU A 13 38.21 2.00 30.73
CA LEU A 13 37.20 2.81 30.02
C LEU A 13 36.57 3.87 30.94
N VAL A 14 36.35 3.53 32.20
CA VAL A 14 35.80 4.47 33.22
C VAL A 14 36.85 5.53 33.58
N THR A 15 38.15 5.18 33.64
CA THR A 15 39.21 6.13 33.96
C THR A 15 39.48 7.14 32.84
N VAL A 16 39.30 6.75 31.60
CA VAL A 16 39.50 7.65 30.44
C VAL A 16 38.33 8.64 30.32
N MET A 17 37.07 8.23 30.62
CA MET A 17 35.92 9.16 30.59
C MET A 17 35.96 10.18 31.77
N GLY A 18 36.62 9.88 32.89
CA GLY A 18 36.76 10.80 33.99
C GLY A 18 37.78 11.92 33.77
N ALA A 19 38.70 11.78 32.80
CA ALA A 19 39.77 12.76 32.55
C ALA A 19 39.40 13.89 31.57
N PHE A 20 38.31 13.75 30.85
CA PHE A 20 37.88 14.73 29.81
C PHE A 20 36.59 15.49 30.12
N GLY A 21 35.99 15.30 31.27
CA GLY A 21 34.76 15.99 31.62
C GLY A 21 34.94 16.88 32.84
N LEU A 22 34.79 18.17 32.63
CA LEU A 22 34.43 19.26 33.55
C LEU A 22 35.44 20.40 33.55
N SER A 23 35.49 21.13 32.46
CA SER A 23 35.82 22.56 32.52
C SER A 23 34.54 23.31 32.91
N ALA A 24 34.38 23.56 34.20
CA ALA A 24 33.35 24.44 34.73
C ALA A 24 33.59 25.86 34.22
N CYS A 25 32.71 26.37 33.37
CA CYS A 25 32.68 27.79 33.06
C CYS A 25 32.37 28.60 34.29
N HIS A 26 33.38 29.34 34.74
CA HIS A 26 33.24 30.35 35.77
C HIS A 26 32.63 31.59 35.14
N CYS A 27 31.32 31.77 35.23
CA CYS A 27 30.65 33.00 34.82
C CYS A 27 30.88 34.08 35.92
N HIS A 28 31.68 35.08 35.58
CA HIS A 28 31.83 36.30 36.37
C HIS A 28 30.51 37.08 36.27
N LYS A 29 29.86 37.33 37.41
CA LYS A 29 28.68 38.19 37.53
C LYS A 29 29.14 39.65 37.54
N GLU A 30 29.01 40.35 36.48
CA GLU A 30 28.83 41.82 36.48
C GLU A 30 27.34 42.09 36.43
N ALA A 31 26.84 42.74 37.46
CA ALA A 31 25.45 43.18 37.54
C ALA A 31 25.30 44.49 36.74
N VAL A 32 24.74 44.35 35.55
CA VAL A 32 24.16 45.48 34.81
C VAL A 32 22.64 45.31 34.91
N ALA A 33 22.00 46.28 35.60
CA ALA A 33 20.55 46.34 35.66
C ALA A 33 20.05 46.77 34.27
N THR A 34 19.48 45.81 33.54
CA THR A 34 18.73 46.07 32.31
C THR A 34 17.28 45.58 32.58
N GLU A 35 16.31 46.43 32.22
CA GLU A 35 14.90 46.22 32.32
C GLU A 35 14.49 44.84 31.73
N PRO A 36 13.44 44.18 32.25
CA PRO A 36 13.01 42.89 31.71
C PRO A 36 12.44 43.10 30.31
N GLU A 37 13.27 42.79 29.31
CA GLU A 37 12.83 42.60 27.94
C GLU A 37 11.82 41.46 27.92
N GLU A 38 10.54 41.75 27.57
CA GLU A 38 9.50 40.74 27.44
C GLU A 38 10.02 39.61 26.55
N ALA A 39 10.13 38.43 27.14
CA ALA A 39 10.51 37.22 26.41
C ALA A 39 9.55 37.08 25.21
N PRO A 40 10.07 36.84 23.99
CA PRO A 40 9.23 36.66 22.82
C PRO A 40 8.27 35.48 23.11
N GLN A 41 6.97 35.81 23.07
CA GLN A 41 5.92 34.79 23.21
C GLN A 41 6.13 33.78 22.07
N VAL A 42 6.73 32.65 22.38
CA VAL A 42 6.81 31.52 21.48
C VAL A 42 5.35 31.08 21.25
N LYS A 43 4.78 31.46 20.12
CA LYS A 43 3.51 30.91 19.66
C LYS A 43 3.60 29.38 19.80
N PRO A 44 2.58 28.72 20.37
CA PRO A 44 2.56 27.27 20.40
C PRO A 44 2.83 26.77 19.00
N ARG A 45 3.92 26.01 18.81
CA ARG A 45 4.11 25.30 17.55
C ARG A 45 2.87 24.48 17.34
N GLU A 46 2.13 24.75 16.27
CA GLU A 46 1.11 23.82 15.81
C GLU A 46 1.76 22.44 15.83
N ASP A 47 1.18 21.54 16.59
CA ASP A 47 1.68 20.16 16.71
C ASP A 47 1.86 19.60 15.30
N ILE A 48 3.08 19.59 14.82
CA ILE A 48 3.42 18.90 13.59
C ILE A 48 3.25 17.43 13.91
N ARG A 49 2.04 16.92 13.69
CA ARG A 49 1.77 15.49 13.73
C ARG A 49 2.55 14.88 12.58
N LEU A 50 3.72 14.34 12.88
CA LEU A 50 4.42 13.45 11.94
C LEU A 50 3.54 12.23 11.73
N MET A 51 2.74 12.26 10.67
CA MET A 51 1.92 11.12 10.28
C MET A 51 2.84 10.12 9.57
N TYR A 52 3.24 9.09 10.31
CA TYR A 52 3.90 7.93 9.71
C TYR A 52 2.82 6.98 9.17
N GLY A 53 2.75 6.83 7.87
CA GLY A 53 1.81 5.91 7.23
C GLY A 53 2.06 5.84 5.72
N VAL A 54 1.51 4.82 5.12
CA VAL A 54 1.58 4.60 3.68
C VAL A 54 0.24 5.05 3.08
N PRO A 55 0.24 5.82 1.98
CA PRO A 55 -0.99 6.16 1.28
C PRO A 55 -1.77 4.91 0.90
N THR A 56 -3.06 4.91 1.16
CA THR A 56 -3.97 3.82 0.81
C THR A 56 -5.13 4.33 -0.04
N MET A 57 -5.72 3.46 -0.82
CA MET A 57 -6.93 3.69 -1.58
C MET A 57 -7.80 2.43 -1.51
N ASN A 58 -9.11 2.62 -1.40
CA ASN A 58 -10.05 1.53 -1.53
C ASN A 58 -10.48 1.40 -3.00
N TYR A 59 -10.71 0.17 -3.44
CA TYR A 59 -11.14 -0.15 -4.79
C TYR A 59 -12.46 -0.92 -4.72
N MET A 60 -13.51 -0.36 -5.30
CA MET A 60 -14.81 -1.00 -5.42
C MET A 60 -15.17 -1.09 -6.91
N ILE A 61 -14.94 -2.27 -7.48
CA ILE A 61 -15.16 -2.52 -8.90
C ILE A 61 -16.27 -3.55 -9.04
N ARG A 62 -17.36 -3.14 -9.67
CA ARG A 62 -18.48 -4.00 -10.00
C ARG A 62 -18.46 -4.27 -11.47
N GLY A 63 -18.83 -5.49 -11.85
CA GLY A 63 -18.88 -5.79 -13.27
C GLY A 63 -19.74 -6.99 -13.61
N GLN A 64 -19.94 -7.13 -14.91
CA GLN A 64 -20.62 -8.28 -15.49
C GLN A 64 -19.76 -8.86 -16.62
N VAL A 65 -19.59 -10.17 -16.58
CA VAL A 65 -18.86 -10.92 -17.60
C VAL A 65 -19.86 -11.60 -18.52
N LYS A 66 -19.68 -11.40 -19.82
CA LYS A 66 -20.52 -11.95 -20.89
C LYS A 66 -19.68 -12.64 -21.96
N ASP A 67 -20.28 -13.57 -22.66
CA ASP A 67 -19.70 -14.11 -23.88
C ASP A 67 -19.90 -13.19 -25.10
N SER A 68 -19.44 -13.62 -26.26
CA SER A 68 -19.61 -12.90 -27.55
C SER A 68 -21.07 -12.64 -27.95
N ASP A 69 -21.98 -13.51 -27.49
CA ASP A 69 -23.42 -13.43 -27.77
C ASP A 69 -24.16 -12.57 -26.74
N GLY A 70 -23.45 -12.04 -25.73
CA GLY A 70 -24.00 -11.21 -24.65
C GLY A 70 -24.64 -12.02 -23.52
N ARG A 71 -24.45 -13.33 -23.47
CA ARG A 71 -24.95 -14.17 -22.38
C ARG A 71 -24.00 -14.06 -21.18
N PRO A 72 -24.54 -14.00 -19.96
CA PRO A 72 -23.71 -13.95 -18.76
C PRO A 72 -22.93 -15.25 -18.56
N VAL A 73 -21.67 -15.13 -18.14
CA VAL A 73 -20.78 -16.28 -17.88
C VAL A 73 -20.46 -16.36 -16.40
N LYS A 74 -20.80 -17.49 -15.78
CA LYS A 74 -20.50 -17.78 -14.37
C LYS A 74 -19.11 -18.42 -14.20
N ASP A 75 -18.66 -18.48 -12.95
CA ASP A 75 -17.43 -19.16 -12.52
C ASP A 75 -16.11 -18.61 -13.11
N ILE A 76 -16.17 -17.50 -13.84
CA ILE A 76 -14.99 -16.76 -14.30
C ILE A 76 -14.29 -16.15 -13.11
N ARG A 77 -12.97 -16.30 -13.03
CA ARG A 77 -12.14 -15.69 -12.00
C ARG A 77 -11.62 -14.32 -12.45
N VAL A 78 -11.86 -13.31 -11.62
CA VAL A 78 -11.39 -11.95 -11.83
C VAL A 78 -10.46 -11.57 -10.68
N ASN A 79 -9.21 -11.23 -11.02
CA ASN A 79 -8.21 -10.77 -10.07
C ASN A 79 -7.89 -9.30 -10.35
N MET A 80 -7.85 -8.46 -9.32
CA MET A 80 -7.26 -7.12 -9.43
C MET A 80 -5.77 -7.23 -9.18
N LEU A 81 -4.95 -6.85 -10.16
CA LEU A 81 -3.49 -6.94 -10.06
C LEU A 81 -2.93 -5.83 -9.17
N GLU A 82 -1.88 -6.15 -8.43
CA GLU A 82 -1.12 -5.16 -7.67
C GLU A 82 -0.22 -4.33 -8.61
N ARG A 83 0.13 -3.12 -8.19
CA ARG A 83 0.88 -2.15 -8.99
C ARG A 83 2.18 -2.68 -9.60
N ASN A 84 2.85 -3.59 -8.91
CA ASN A 84 4.15 -4.15 -9.30
C ASN A 84 4.06 -5.47 -10.07
N MET A 85 2.85 -5.92 -10.39
CA MET A 85 2.66 -7.15 -11.14
C MET A 85 2.73 -6.89 -12.64
N GLU A 86 3.56 -7.66 -13.32
CA GLU A 86 3.74 -7.57 -14.75
C GLU A 86 2.99 -8.70 -15.46
N VAL A 87 2.29 -8.34 -16.53
CA VAL A 87 1.61 -9.30 -17.42
C VAL A 87 2.28 -9.27 -18.77
N LYS A 88 2.60 -10.46 -19.29
CA LYS A 88 3.12 -10.63 -20.65
C LYS A 88 2.35 -11.75 -21.34
N ASP A 89 1.88 -11.48 -22.55
CA ASP A 89 1.11 -12.43 -23.37
C ASP A 89 -0.12 -13.03 -22.65
N GLY A 90 -0.78 -12.21 -21.79
CA GLY A 90 -1.94 -12.63 -21.00
C GLY A 90 -1.60 -13.46 -19.74
N GLU A 91 -0.32 -13.63 -19.43
CA GLU A 91 0.14 -14.38 -18.27
C GLU A 91 0.90 -13.49 -17.27
N LEU A 92 0.63 -13.73 -15.98
CA LEU A 92 1.31 -13.03 -14.89
C LEU A 92 2.75 -13.54 -14.75
N GLN A 93 3.70 -12.62 -14.73
CA GLN A 93 5.13 -12.94 -14.62
C GLN A 93 5.53 -13.19 -13.16
N GLY A 94 6.45 -14.12 -12.93
CA GLY A 94 6.99 -14.41 -11.61
C GLY A 94 7.25 -15.90 -11.37
N ASP A 95 7.51 -16.25 -10.11
CA ASP A 95 7.60 -17.65 -9.69
C ASP A 95 6.25 -18.36 -9.90
N PRO A 96 6.20 -19.46 -10.66
CA PRO A 96 4.93 -20.08 -11.08
C PRO A 96 4.04 -20.52 -9.91
N GLU A 97 4.64 -21.01 -8.82
CA GLU A 97 3.86 -21.49 -7.69
C GLU A 97 3.27 -20.32 -6.88
N ARG A 98 4.04 -19.27 -6.68
CA ARG A 98 3.57 -18.04 -6.03
C ARG A 98 2.48 -17.35 -6.83
N VAL A 99 2.67 -17.25 -8.16
CA VAL A 99 1.68 -16.69 -9.07
C VAL A 99 0.37 -17.49 -8.99
N ARG A 100 0.44 -18.82 -9.06
CA ARG A 100 -0.73 -19.70 -8.95
C ARG A 100 -1.48 -19.50 -7.64
N LEU A 101 -0.76 -19.53 -6.50
CA LEU A 101 -1.36 -19.34 -5.18
C LEU A 101 -2.01 -17.97 -5.05
N TRP A 102 -1.34 -16.92 -5.48
CA TRP A 102 -1.87 -15.57 -5.45
C TRP A 102 -3.15 -15.44 -6.31
N LEU A 103 -3.11 -15.97 -7.53
CA LEU A 103 -4.26 -15.98 -8.44
C LEU A 103 -5.47 -16.73 -7.88
N GLU A 104 -5.26 -17.79 -7.10
CA GLU A 104 -6.34 -18.54 -6.45
C GLU A 104 -6.91 -17.79 -5.24
N GLN A 105 -6.05 -17.19 -4.42
CA GLN A 105 -6.44 -16.53 -3.17
C GLN A 105 -7.09 -15.17 -3.38
N SER A 106 -6.65 -14.39 -4.36
CA SER A 106 -7.12 -13.03 -4.64
C SER A 106 -8.29 -12.96 -5.63
N ALA A 107 -8.70 -14.10 -6.21
CA ALA A 107 -9.74 -14.12 -7.22
C ALA A 107 -11.14 -13.93 -6.63
N VAL A 108 -11.94 -13.10 -7.28
CA VAL A 108 -13.39 -13.08 -7.14
C VAL A 108 -13.99 -13.90 -8.29
N LYS A 109 -15.01 -14.70 -8.00
CA LYS A 109 -15.74 -15.47 -9.01
C LYS A 109 -17.01 -14.75 -9.45
N THR A 110 -17.34 -14.87 -10.74
CA THR A 110 -18.64 -14.43 -11.23
C THR A 110 -19.76 -15.35 -10.76
N ASP A 111 -20.91 -14.75 -10.45
CA ASP A 111 -22.14 -15.47 -10.10
C ASP A 111 -22.87 -16.04 -11.34
N LYS A 112 -24.04 -16.66 -11.14
CA LYS A 112 -24.88 -17.21 -12.21
C LYS A 112 -25.34 -16.18 -13.26
N ASN A 113 -25.30 -14.90 -12.91
CA ASN A 113 -25.66 -13.79 -13.79
C ASN A 113 -24.40 -13.10 -14.37
N GLY A 114 -23.21 -13.70 -14.20
CA GLY A 114 -21.95 -13.15 -14.63
C GLY A 114 -21.45 -11.97 -13.79
N ASN A 115 -22.09 -11.63 -12.68
CA ASN A 115 -21.70 -10.47 -11.89
C ASN A 115 -20.55 -10.79 -10.97
N PHE A 116 -19.69 -9.79 -10.72
CA PHE A 116 -18.65 -9.84 -9.72
C PHE A 116 -18.52 -8.51 -8.97
N LEU A 117 -17.94 -8.57 -7.78
CA LEU A 117 -17.62 -7.41 -6.95
C LEU A 117 -16.23 -7.58 -6.37
N ILE A 118 -15.31 -6.72 -6.75
CA ILE A 118 -14.02 -6.55 -6.09
C ILE A 118 -14.17 -5.44 -5.05
N ASN A 119 -13.81 -5.75 -3.80
CA ASN A 119 -13.71 -4.80 -2.72
C ASN A 119 -12.36 -5.02 -2.04
N ASN A 120 -11.39 -4.19 -2.39
CA ASN A 120 -10.00 -4.32 -1.96
C ASN A 120 -9.47 -2.98 -1.45
N SER A 121 -8.41 -3.04 -0.66
CA SER A 121 -7.66 -1.86 -0.22
C SER A 121 -6.17 -2.08 -0.47
N GLY A 122 -5.50 -1.07 -0.97
CA GLY A 122 -4.09 -1.18 -1.33
C GLY A 122 -3.43 0.17 -1.56
N LEU A 123 -2.25 0.15 -2.15
CA LEU A 123 -1.55 1.37 -2.57
C LEU A 123 -2.34 2.07 -3.68
N PRO A 124 -2.34 3.40 -3.72
CA PRO A 124 -2.91 4.15 -4.85
C PRO A 124 -2.21 3.77 -6.17
N GLN A 125 -3.01 3.52 -7.19
CA GLN A 125 -2.56 3.19 -8.53
C GLN A 125 -3.10 4.22 -9.52
N GLU A 126 -2.34 4.53 -10.56
CA GLU A 126 -2.79 5.38 -11.68
C GLU A 126 -3.64 4.59 -12.68
N GLU A 127 -3.39 3.29 -12.73
CA GLU A 127 -4.06 2.32 -13.57
C GLU A 127 -4.38 1.05 -12.78
N VAL A 128 -5.60 0.57 -12.89
CA VAL A 128 -6.03 -0.71 -12.34
C VAL A 128 -6.11 -1.74 -13.46
N LYS A 129 -5.51 -2.90 -13.24
CA LYS A 129 -5.55 -4.03 -14.17
C LYS A 129 -6.38 -5.16 -13.58
N LEU A 130 -7.35 -5.65 -14.33
CA LEU A 130 -8.11 -6.83 -14.00
C LEU A 130 -7.70 -7.99 -14.89
N MET A 131 -7.22 -9.06 -14.28
CA MET A 131 -6.95 -10.32 -14.99
C MET A 131 -8.18 -11.21 -14.91
N VAL A 132 -8.72 -11.56 -16.06
CA VAL A 132 -9.94 -12.35 -16.22
C VAL A 132 -9.56 -13.72 -16.77
N ARG A 133 -9.94 -14.77 -16.04
CA ARG A 133 -9.53 -16.15 -16.37
C ARG A 133 -10.68 -17.12 -16.32
N ASP A 134 -10.76 -17.91 -17.34
CA ASP A 134 -11.55 -19.13 -17.36
C ASP A 134 -10.75 -20.27 -16.75
N VAL A 135 -11.31 -20.93 -15.73
CA VAL A 135 -10.62 -21.99 -14.96
C VAL A 135 -11.40 -23.28 -14.83
N ASP A 136 -12.64 -23.30 -15.32
CA ASP A 136 -13.51 -24.48 -15.27
C ASP A 136 -13.57 -25.27 -16.58
N GLY A 137 -12.79 -24.78 -17.58
CA GLY A 137 -12.69 -25.43 -18.89
C GLY A 137 -14.00 -25.35 -19.67
N PRO A 138 -14.43 -26.44 -20.33
CA PRO A 138 -15.58 -26.39 -21.26
C PRO A 138 -16.96 -26.31 -20.58
N GLU A 139 -17.05 -26.34 -19.23
CA GLU A 139 -18.35 -26.42 -18.53
C GLU A 139 -19.28 -25.23 -18.81
N ASN A 140 -18.71 -24.02 -18.96
CA ASN A 140 -19.47 -22.78 -19.23
C ASN A 140 -19.01 -22.09 -20.52
N GLY A 141 -18.32 -22.80 -21.40
CA GLY A 141 -17.64 -22.32 -22.59
C GLY A 141 -16.13 -22.21 -22.35
N GLU A 142 -15.35 -22.25 -23.40
CA GLU A 142 -13.89 -22.06 -23.32
C GLU A 142 -13.52 -20.65 -23.75
N PHE A 143 -12.90 -19.89 -22.83
CA PHE A 143 -12.54 -18.50 -23.05
C PHE A 143 -11.05 -18.27 -22.88
N LYS A 144 -10.51 -17.29 -23.60
CA LYS A 144 -9.13 -16.85 -23.44
C LYS A 144 -8.99 -16.01 -22.18
N ASN A 145 -7.85 -16.15 -21.52
CA ASN A 145 -7.47 -15.20 -20.48
C ASN A 145 -7.26 -13.82 -21.11
N GLN A 146 -7.71 -12.78 -20.41
CA GLN A 146 -7.55 -11.41 -20.88
C GLN A 146 -7.26 -10.45 -19.71
N VAL A 147 -6.66 -9.32 -20.04
CA VAL A 147 -6.39 -8.26 -19.08
C VAL A 147 -7.14 -7.01 -19.51
N LEU A 148 -7.94 -6.47 -18.60
CA LEU A 148 -8.61 -5.19 -18.76
C LEU A 148 -7.84 -4.13 -17.97
N GLU A 149 -7.43 -3.06 -18.64
CA GLU A 149 -6.73 -1.92 -18.03
C GLU A 149 -7.70 -0.73 -17.92
N MET A 150 -7.68 -0.07 -16.76
CA MET A 150 -8.56 1.05 -16.44
C MET A 150 -7.77 2.17 -15.78
N GLU A 151 -7.84 3.36 -16.36
CA GLU A 151 -7.29 4.57 -15.76
C GLU A 151 -8.07 4.97 -14.49
N VAL A 152 -7.36 5.29 -13.42
CA VAL A 152 -7.94 5.81 -12.17
C VAL A 152 -8.10 7.32 -12.28
N ARG A 153 -9.30 7.77 -12.67
CA ARG A 153 -9.59 9.19 -12.80
C ARG A 153 -10.05 9.79 -11.49
N GLN A 154 -9.68 11.03 -11.23
CA GLN A 154 -10.10 11.75 -10.03
C GLN A 154 -11.62 11.83 -9.86
N ALA A 155 -12.37 11.84 -10.98
CA ALA A 155 -13.83 11.85 -11.00
C ALA A 155 -14.46 10.52 -10.53
N ASP A 156 -13.72 9.41 -10.64
CA ASP A 156 -14.17 8.08 -10.24
C ASP A 156 -13.83 7.78 -8.75
N ILE A 157 -13.20 8.74 -8.04
CA ILE A 157 -12.81 8.59 -6.63
C ILE A 157 -13.83 9.27 -5.72
N ASP A 158 -14.54 8.48 -4.94
CA ASP A 158 -15.37 8.96 -3.84
C ASP A 158 -14.49 9.28 -2.62
N ARG A 159 -14.48 10.54 -2.22
CA ARG A 159 -13.68 11.05 -1.10
C ARG A 159 -14.46 11.20 0.20
N THR A 160 -15.70 10.76 0.26
CA THR A 160 -16.57 10.87 1.45
C THR A 160 -15.90 10.28 2.69
N ASN A 161 -15.17 9.18 2.51
CA ASN A 161 -14.43 8.48 3.56
C ASN A 161 -12.90 8.69 3.46
N ALA A 162 -12.45 9.69 2.71
CA ALA A 162 -11.05 10.05 2.66
C ALA A 162 -10.60 10.69 3.98
N GLY A 163 -9.38 10.39 4.42
CA GLY A 163 -8.80 10.98 5.63
C GLY A 163 -7.51 10.29 6.07
N GLY A 164 -6.63 11.05 6.71
CA GLY A 164 -5.32 10.55 7.05
C GLY A 164 -4.54 10.14 5.80
N TRP A 165 -4.21 8.86 5.70
CA TRP A 165 -3.52 8.29 4.55
C TRP A 165 -4.44 7.68 3.49
N ASN A 166 -5.75 7.56 3.79
CA ASN A 166 -6.74 7.04 2.85
C ASN A 166 -7.16 8.14 1.85
N GLN A 167 -6.92 7.91 0.56
CA GLN A 167 -7.23 8.86 -0.52
C GLN A 167 -8.69 8.79 -0.99
N GLY A 168 -9.48 7.83 -0.48
CA GLY A 168 -10.86 7.61 -0.85
C GLY A 168 -11.09 6.24 -1.49
N THR A 169 -12.23 6.10 -2.16
CA THR A 169 -12.65 4.85 -2.81
C THR A 169 -12.78 5.06 -4.33
N PHE A 170 -11.99 4.34 -5.10
CA PHE A 170 -12.17 4.24 -6.54
C PHE A 170 -13.38 3.35 -6.84
N ASN A 171 -14.43 3.94 -7.43
CA ASN A 171 -15.65 3.24 -7.80
C ASN A 171 -15.72 3.08 -9.32
N LYS A 172 -15.88 1.85 -9.79
CA LYS A 172 -15.98 1.57 -11.23
C LYS A 172 -17.01 0.49 -11.52
N GLU A 173 -17.77 0.69 -12.59
CA GLU A 173 -18.62 -0.33 -13.19
C GLU A 173 -18.05 -0.71 -14.57
N VAL A 174 -17.96 -2.01 -14.84
CA VAL A 174 -17.35 -2.54 -16.08
C VAL A 174 -18.18 -3.68 -16.65
N GLU A 175 -18.23 -3.75 -17.96
CA GLU A 175 -18.73 -4.90 -18.70
C GLU A 175 -17.56 -5.57 -19.42
N ILE A 176 -17.39 -6.87 -19.23
CA ILE A 176 -16.30 -7.65 -19.81
C ILE A 176 -16.88 -8.64 -20.80
N LYS A 177 -16.44 -8.56 -22.06
CA LYS A 177 -16.78 -9.52 -23.08
C LYS A 177 -15.64 -10.52 -23.25
N LEU A 178 -15.93 -11.79 -23.11
CA LEU A 178 -14.97 -12.85 -23.27
C LEU A 178 -14.82 -13.24 -24.74
N GLU A 179 -13.57 -13.49 -25.15
CA GLU A 179 -13.25 -14.10 -26.44
C GLU A 179 -13.16 -15.62 -26.29
N GLY A 180 -13.86 -16.35 -27.15
CA GLY A 180 -13.74 -17.81 -27.22
C GLY A 180 -12.32 -18.24 -27.63
N LYS A 181 -11.92 -19.43 -27.20
CA LYS A 181 -10.68 -20.09 -27.64
C LYS A 181 -10.80 -20.67 -29.04
#